data_d2c2a22d8bb9e233ee3cfc19cf57fa76
#
_entry.id   d2c2a22d8bb9e233ee3cfc19cf57fa76
#
_cell.length_a   1.000
_cell.length_b   1.000
_cell.length_c   1.000
_cell.angle_alpha   90.00
_cell.angle_beta   90.00
_cell.angle_gamma   90.00
#
_symmetry.space_group_name_H-M   'P 1'
#
loop_
_entity.id
_entity.type
_entity.pdbx_description
1 polymer ?
#
loop_
_entity_poly.entity_id
_entity_poly.type
_entity_poly.pdbx_seq_one_letter_code
_entity_poly.pdbx_strand_id
1 'polypeptide(L)'
;NRLLKQLYARKIIDNSTYELAISEPLPDEPHPLPQTAPHLVSRFYQERNGKYSISTIDRGIQTQIENAAERWSNEFNRSDIRNLAILVIDIRTNQVVAYCGNVNFERKQAGNQVDVIQAPRSTGSILKPFLYYAMLQEGSLLPHTLLPDIPVNINGFTPQNFSLQFEGAVPASEALARSLNIPAVTMLQRYGVPKFHTFLRQIGLKTINRPASHYGLSLILGGAEATLWDVTNAYAYMGRSLLQLPQTECSLLLADAEGS
;
A
#
# COMPACT_ATOMS: atom_id res chain seq x y z
N ASN A 1 45.58 8.32 14.76
CA ASN A 1 46.86 8.19 15.50
C ASN A 1 47.13 9.35 16.54
N ARG A 2 46.49 10.54 16.43
CA ARG A 2 46.66 11.64 17.40
C ARG A 2 46.13 11.26 18.79
N LEU A 3 44.99 10.57 18.88
CA LEU A 3 44.42 10.11 20.13
C LEU A 3 45.30 9.07 20.81
N LEU A 4 45.80 8.06 20.09
CA LEU A 4 46.69 7.05 20.59
C LEU A 4 47.97 7.64 21.20
N LYS A 5 48.57 8.63 20.52
CA LYS A 5 49.73 9.36 21.07
C LYS A 5 49.40 10.05 22.39
N GLN A 6 48.24 10.68 22.52
CA GLN A 6 47.82 11.36 23.74
C GLN A 6 47.58 10.36 24.89
N LEU A 7 46.93 9.22 24.59
CA LEU A 7 46.69 8.15 25.59
C LEU A 7 47.99 7.57 26.10
N TYR A 8 48.95 7.32 25.19
CA TYR A 8 50.26 6.83 25.56
C TYR A 8 51.08 7.89 26.38
N ALA A 9 51.11 9.15 25.96
CA ALA A 9 51.78 10.23 26.70
C ALA A 9 51.20 10.44 28.09
N ARG A 10 49.90 10.18 28.30
CA ARG A 10 49.21 10.25 29.59
C ARG A 10 49.34 8.95 30.42
N LYS A 11 50.09 7.96 29.93
CA LYS A 11 50.26 6.64 30.54
C LYS A 11 48.93 5.89 30.79
N ILE A 12 47.92 6.15 30.00
CA ILE A 12 46.62 5.45 30.04
C ILE A 12 46.74 4.09 29.37
N ILE A 13 47.56 4.01 28.32
CA ILE A 13 47.91 2.76 27.61
C ILE A 13 49.44 2.56 27.71
N ASP A 14 49.88 1.30 27.73
CA ASP A 14 51.31 0.95 27.72
C ASP A 14 51.89 0.97 26.30
N ASN A 15 53.20 0.78 26.19
CA ASN A 15 53.88 0.81 24.89
C ASN A 15 53.44 -0.33 23.97
N SER A 16 53.20 -1.51 24.53
CA SER A 16 52.76 -2.68 23.76
C SER A 16 51.39 -2.46 23.12
N THR A 17 50.44 -1.93 23.91
CA THR A 17 49.10 -1.57 23.42
C THR A 17 49.17 -0.45 22.39
N TYR A 18 50.07 0.53 22.58
CA TYR A 18 50.25 1.63 21.63
C TYR A 18 50.78 1.15 20.28
N GLU A 19 51.83 0.29 20.27
CA GLU A 19 52.42 -0.27 19.05
C GLU A 19 51.44 -1.18 18.31
N LEU A 20 50.71 -2.03 19.02
CA LEU A 20 49.66 -2.87 18.44
C LEU A 20 48.55 -2.04 17.80
N ALA A 21 48.04 -1.03 18.50
CA ALA A 21 46.96 -0.17 17.97
C ALA A 21 47.41 0.67 16.79
N ILE A 22 48.70 1.03 16.67
CA ILE A 22 49.24 1.73 15.48
C ILE A 22 49.44 0.77 14.30
N SER A 23 49.78 -0.50 14.58
CA SER A 23 49.97 -1.52 13.55
C SER A 23 48.66 -2.04 12.96
N GLU A 24 47.54 -1.88 13.67
CA GLU A 24 46.23 -2.24 13.13
C GLU A 24 45.87 -1.32 11.98
N PRO A 25 45.46 -1.85 10.83
CA PRO A 25 44.95 -1.05 9.73
C PRO A 25 43.71 -0.27 10.20
N LEU A 26 43.66 1.02 9.87
CA LEU A 26 42.44 1.78 10.10
C LEU A 26 41.28 1.07 9.36
N PRO A 27 40.09 1.02 9.99
CA PRO A 27 38.94 0.52 9.25
C PRO A 27 38.80 1.29 7.94
N ASP A 28 38.53 0.56 6.89
CA ASP A 28 38.20 1.15 5.59
C ASP A 28 36.99 2.09 5.71
N GLU A 29 36.49 2.58 4.61
CA GLU A 29 35.31 3.45 4.60
C GLU A 29 34.15 2.83 5.41
N PRO A 30 33.38 3.65 6.14
CA PRO A 30 32.23 3.16 6.87
C PRO A 30 31.33 2.34 5.95
N HIS A 31 31.02 1.10 6.30
CA HIS A 31 30.09 0.28 5.56
C HIS A 31 28.75 1.03 5.50
N PRO A 32 28.17 1.20 4.29
CA PRO A 32 26.85 1.82 4.19
C PRO A 32 25.85 1.00 5.00
N LEU A 33 24.99 1.69 5.74
CA LEU A 33 23.91 1.04 6.45
C LEU A 33 22.97 0.34 5.45
N PRO A 34 22.46 -0.84 5.78
CA PRO A 34 21.47 -1.50 4.91
C PRO A 34 20.30 -0.58 4.63
N GLN A 35 19.99 -0.38 3.36
CA GLN A 35 18.89 0.49 2.92
C GLN A 35 17.61 -0.33 2.64
N THR A 36 17.17 -1.10 3.63
CA THR A 36 15.93 -1.89 3.53
C THR A 36 14.74 -1.02 3.95
N ALA A 37 13.69 -0.98 3.14
CA ALA A 37 12.47 -0.22 3.39
C ALA A 37 12.70 1.26 3.80
N PRO A 38 13.45 2.07 3.03
CA PRO A 38 13.91 3.41 3.47
C PRO A 38 12.75 4.37 3.76
N HIS A 39 11.62 4.27 3.04
CA HIS A 39 10.42 5.07 3.29
C HIS A 39 9.80 4.74 4.66
N LEU A 40 9.78 3.45 5.04
CA LEU A 40 9.30 3.03 6.35
C LEU A 40 10.20 3.56 7.48
N VAL A 41 11.52 3.49 7.28
CA VAL A 41 12.48 4.06 8.24
C VAL A 41 12.25 5.56 8.41
N SER A 42 12.08 6.29 7.30
CA SER A 42 11.78 7.73 7.32
C SER A 42 10.47 8.04 8.04
N ARG A 43 9.44 7.24 7.80
CA ARG A 43 8.15 7.34 8.46
C ARG A 43 8.27 7.12 9.97
N PHE A 44 8.92 6.05 10.41
CA PHE A 44 9.11 5.77 11.84
C PHE A 44 9.98 6.82 12.52
N TYR A 45 10.98 7.33 11.84
CA TYR A 45 11.80 8.42 12.38
C TYR A 45 10.94 9.64 12.69
N GLN A 46 10.02 10.02 11.81
CA GLN A 46 9.11 11.15 12.00
C GLN A 46 8.04 10.87 13.06
N GLU A 47 7.38 9.71 12.99
CA GLU A 47 6.26 9.36 13.89
C GLU A 47 6.73 9.06 15.33
N ARG A 48 7.95 8.58 15.49
CA ARG A 48 8.47 8.10 16.77
C ARG A 48 9.70 8.88 17.29
N ASN A 49 10.01 10.03 16.70
CA ASN A 49 11.14 10.88 17.10
C ASN A 49 12.48 10.12 17.19
N GLY A 50 12.75 9.21 16.25
CA GLY A 50 13.98 8.42 16.19
C GLY A 50 14.11 7.32 17.26
N LYS A 51 13.04 6.98 17.97
CA LYS A 51 13.06 5.88 18.94
C LYS A 51 13.26 4.53 18.24
N TYR A 52 13.92 3.60 18.94
CA TYR A 52 14.04 2.23 18.48
C TYR A 52 12.67 1.60 18.22
N SER A 53 12.55 0.90 17.11
CA SER A 53 11.28 0.32 16.66
C SER A 53 11.52 -1.05 16.05
N ILE A 54 10.75 -2.04 16.47
CA ILE A 54 10.77 -3.38 15.88
C ILE A 54 9.55 -3.50 14.97
N SER A 55 9.78 -3.64 13.66
CA SER A 55 8.71 -3.78 12.69
C SER A 55 8.31 -5.23 12.50
N THR A 56 7.12 -5.44 11.91
CA THR A 56 6.60 -6.75 11.50
C THR A 56 7.14 -7.19 10.13
N ILE A 57 8.04 -6.41 9.52
CA ILE A 57 8.58 -6.69 8.19
C ILE A 57 9.38 -7.99 8.17
N ASP A 58 9.00 -8.90 7.29
CA ASP A 58 9.81 -10.08 6.96
C ASP A 58 10.90 -9.71 5.96
N ARG A 59 12.15 -9.95 6.34
CA ARG A 59 13.31 -9.59 5.49
C ARG A 59 13.30 -10.29 4.14
N GLY A 60 12.88 -11.56 4.10
CA GLY A 60 12.86 -12.34 2.85
C GLY A 60 11.81 -11.81 1.88
N ILE A 61 10.59 -11.56 2.39
CA ILE A 61 9.50 -10.99 1.60
C ILE A 61 9.86 -9.57 1.15
N GLN A 62 10.41 -8.75 2.04
CA GLN A 62 10.83 -7.38 1.72
C GLN A 62 11.83 -7.36 0.55
N THR A 63 12.86 -8.20 0.62
CA THR A 63 13.86 -8.30 -0.46
C THR A 63 13.22 -8.72 -1.78
N GLN A 64 12.29 -9.67 -1.75
CA GLN A 64 11.59 -10.11 -2.96
C GLN A 64 10.76 -9.00 -3.60
N ILE A 65 10.04 -8.21 -2.79
CA ILE A 65 9.22 -7.12 -3.33
C ILE A 65 10.08 -5.94 -3.81
N GLU A 66 11.20 -5.63 -3.16
CA GLU A 66 12.14 -4.60 -3.63
C GLU A 66 12.71 -4.96 -5.00
N ASN A 67 13.15 -6.21 -5.19
CA ASN A 67 13.59 -6.73 -6.49
C ASN A 67 12.46 -6.70 -7.55
N ALA A 68 11.24 -7.02 -7.16
CA ALA A 68 10.08 -6.93 -8.06
C ALA A 68 9.78 -5.48 -8.42
N ALA A 69 9.79 -4.57 -7.44
CA ALA A 69 9.56 -3.16 -7.64
C ALA A 69 10.58 -2.53 -8.60
N GLU A 70 11.87 -2.89 -8.46
CA GLU A 70 12.93 -2.42 -9.36
C GLU A 70 12.71 -2.90 -10.80
N ARG A 71 12.41 -4.18 -11.00
CA ARG A 71 12.12 -4.73 -12.34
C ARG A 71 10.95 -4.01 -13.00
N TRP A 72 9.83 -3.88 -12.28
CA TRP A 72 8.63 -3.23 -12.81
C TRP A 72 8.82 -1.73 -13.00
N SER A 73 9.58 -1.06 -12.14
CA SER A 73 9.94 0.35 -12.33
C SER A 73 10.68 0.57 -13.64
N ASN A 74 11.63 -0.29 -13.99
CA ASN A 74 12.36 -0.22 -15.26
C ASN A 74 11.44 -0.42 -16.46
N GLU A 75 10.44 -1.31 -16.38
CA GLU A 75 9.46 -1.51 -17.43
C GLU A 75 8.50 -0.30 -17.55
N PHE A 76 7.97 0.17 -16.43
CA PHE A 76 7.01 1.28 -16.40
C PHE A 76 7.64 2.63 -16.76
N ASN A 77 8.93 2.81 -16.55
CA ASN A 77 9.66 4.01 -16.98
C ASN A 77 9.57 4.24 -18.50
N ARG A 78 9.38 3.18 -19.29
CA ARG A 78 9.14 3.28 -20.76
C ARG A 78 7.81 3.97 -21.09
N SER A 79 6.88 3.98 -20.15
CA SER A 79 5.56 4.62 -20.24
C SER A 79 5.46 5.87 -19.36
N ASP A 80 6.59 6.48 -18.97
CA ASP A 80 6.66 7.66 -18.08
C ASP A 80 6.05 7.45 -16.69
N ILE A 81 5.83 6.19 -16.24
CA ILE A 81 5.39 5.88 -14.90
C ILE A 81 6.63 5.76 -14.01
N ARG A 82 6.85 6.74 -13.14
CA ARG A 82 8.09 6.91 -12.38
C ARG A 82 7.99 6.48 -10.92
N ASN A 83 6.80 6.35 -10.40
CA ASN A 83 6.56 6.00 -9.00
C ASN A 83 5.81 4.67 -8.92
N LEU A 84 6.25 3.81 -8.00
CA LEU A 84 5.65 2.51 -7.74
C LEU A 84 5.74 2.22 -6.25
N ALA A 85 4.65 1.78 -5.64
CA ALA A 85 4.62 1.35 -4.25
C ALA A 85 4.02 -0.05 -4.14
N ILE A 86 4.50 -0.81 -3.16
CA ILE A 86 4.00 -2.16 -2.85
C ILE A 86 3.83 -2.27 -1.34
N LEU A 87 2.65 -2.73 -0.92
CA LEU A 87 2.34 -3.04 0.47
C LEU A 87 1.83 -4.49 0.55
N VAL A 88 2.39 -5.28 1.46
CA VAL A 88 1.97 -6.67 1.66
C VAL A 88 1.52 -6.87 3.09
N ILE A 89 0.29 -7.38 3.25
CA ILE A 89 -0.28 -7.74 4.55
C ILE A 89 -0.51 -9.26 4.57
N ASP A 90 -0.01 -9.92 5.60
CA ASP A 90 -0.43 -11.28 5.91
C ASP A 90 -1.82 -11.26 6.54
N ILE A 91 -2.81 -11.77 5.83
CA ILE A 91 -4.21 -11.77 6.26
C ILE A 91 -4.47 -12.68 7.49
N ARG A 92 -3.59 -13.63 7.80
CA ARG A 92 -3.76 -14.51 8.97
C ARG A 92 -3.36 -13.80 10.25
N THR A 93 -2.21 -13.13 10.24
CA THR A 93 -1.69 -12.37 11.38
C THR A 93 -2.20 -10.94 11.43
N ASN A 94 -2.70 -10.43 10.31
CA ASN A 94 -3.03 -9.03 10.06
C ASN A 94 -1.83 -8.09 10.28
N GLN A 95 -0.66 -8.52 9.86
CA GLN A 95 0.59 -7.77 9.96
C GLN A 95 1.10 -7.36 8.58
N VAL A 96 1.68 -6.16 8.52
CA VAL A 96 2.41 -5.74 7.33
C VAL A 96 3.74 -6.48 7.30
N VAL A 97 3.95 -7.30 6.29
CA VAL A 97 5.17 -8.12 6.13
C VAL A 97 6.14 -7.56 5.10
N ALA A 98 5.70 -6.60 4.26
CA ALA A 98 6.60 -5.86 3.38
C ALA A 98 6.05 -4.48 3.03
N TYR A 99 6.97 -3.49 2.86
CA TYR A 99 6.67 -2.08 2.68
C TYR A 99 7.67 -1.44 1.70
N CYS A 100 7.25 -1.22 0.47
CA CYS A 100 8.00 -0.45 -0.51
C CYS A 100 7.23 0.83 -0.81
N GLY A 101 7.61 1.95 -0.17
CA GLY A 101 6.89 3.22 -0.29
C GLY A 101 7.05 3.89 -1.64
N ASN A 102 8.17 3.64 -2.31
CA ASN A 102 8.48 4.05 -3.68
C ASN A 102 9.76 3.36 -4.14
N VAL A 103 10.10 3.50 -5.42
CA VAL A 103 11.34 2.99 -6.01
C VAL A 103 12.43 4.07 -6.06
N ASN A 104 13.71 3.65 -6.19
CA ASN A 104 14.86 4.54 -6.41
C ASN A 104 14.98 5.67 -5.36
N PHE A 105 14.87 5.35 -4.07
CA PHE A 105 14.89 6.30 -2.95
C PHE A 105 16.04 7.32 -3.02
N GLU A 106 17.21 6.92 -3.48
CA GLU A 106 18.40 7.77 -3.57
C GLU A 106 18.31 8.81 -4.69
N ARG A 107 17.46 8.60 -5.70
CA ARG A 107 17.29 9.51 -6.83
C ARG A 107 16.33 10.63 -6.49
N LYS A 108 16.84 11.78 -6.07
CA LYS A 108 16.03 12.95 -5.67
C LYS A 108 15.15 13.55 -6.78
N GLN A 109 15.41 13.24 -8.05
CA GLN A 109 14.86 13.97 -9.20
C GLN A 109 13.39 13.68 -9.52
N ALA A 110 12.79 12.59 -9.07
CA ALA A 110 11.45 12.16 -9.49
C ALA A 110 10.43 12.08 -8.33
N GLY A 111 10.70 12.73 -7.20
CA GLY A 111 9.84 12.59 -6.02
C GLY A 111 9.90 11.19 -5.38
N ASN A 112 10.97 10.45 -5.64
CA ASN A 112 11.14 9.05 -5.18
C ASN A 112 11.23 8.93 -3.65
N GLN A 113 11.47 10.04 -2.94
CA GLN A 113 11.44 10.09 -1.48
C GLN A 113 10.02 10.22 -0.91
N VAL A 114 9.01 10.45 -1.76
CA VAL A 114 7.62 10.48 -1.33
C VAL A 114 7.14 9.05 -1.05
N ASP A 115 6.61 8.83 0.13
CA ASP A 115 5.92 7.58 0.48
C ASP A 115 4.55 7.53 -0.20
N VAL A 116 4.48 6.84 -1.33
CA VAL A 116 3.26 6.72 -2.15
C VAL A 116 2.20 5.83 -1.48
N ILE A 117 2.59 4.97 -0.53
CA ILE A 117 1.63 4.16 0.24
C ILE A 117 0.65 5.04 1.01
N GLN A 118 1.11 6.19 1.50
CA GLN A 118 0.29 7.14 2.26
C GLN A 118 -0.35 8.23 1.38
N ALA A 119 0.00 8.31 0.11
CA ALA A 119 -0.51 9.34 -0.78
C ALA A 119 -1.87 8.94 -1.37
N PRO A 120 -2.93 9.77 -1.23
CA PRO A 120 -4.21 9.51 -1.88
C PRO A 120 -4.06 9.49 -3.41
N ARG A 121 -4.66 8.49 -4.04
CA ARG A 121 -4.70 8.33 -5.51
C ARG A 121 -6.08 7.86 -5.93
N SER A 122 -6.46 8.16 -7.16
CA SER A 122 -7.72 7.66 -7.73
C SER A 122 -7.79 6.14 -7.58
N THR A 123 -8.94 5.69 -7.09
CA THR A 123 -9.19 4.26 -6.86
C THR A 123 -9.41 3.48 -8.16
N GLY A 124 -9.69 4.16 -9.27
CA GLY A 124 -10.05 3.48 -10.50
C GLY A 124 -11.16 2.46 -10.26
N SER A 125 -10.94 1.25 -10.72
CA SER A 125 -11.90 0.12 -10.60
C SER A 125 -11.72 -0.77 -9.36
N ILE A 126 -10.75 -0.48 -8.49
CA ILE A 126 -10.45 -1.35 -7.34
C ILE A 126 -11.55 -1.36 -6.25
N LEU A 127 -12.54 -0.48 -6.35
CA LEU A 127 -13.71 -0.50 -5.46
C LEU A 127 -14.82 -1.45 -5.94
N LYS A 128 -14.79 -1.93 -7.18
CA LYS A 128 -15.82 -2.85 -7.73
C LYS A 128 -15.95 -4.16 -6.93
N PRO A 129 -14.88 -4.82 -6.50
CA PRO A 129 -14.98 -6.01 -5.67
C PRO A 129 -15.70 -5.79 -4.33
N PHE A 130 -15.54 -4.62 -3.73
CA PHE A 130 -16.24 -4.29 -2.48
C PHE A 130 -17.75 -4.10 -2.67
N LEU A 131 -18.16 -3.48 -3.77
CA LEU A 131 -19.59 -3.36 -4.11
C LEU A 131 -20.20 -4.75 -4.37
N TYR A 132 -19.51 -5.57 -5.16
CA TYR A 132 -19.93 -6.94 -5.45
C TYR A 132 -20.06 -7.77 -4.16
N TYR A 133 -19.06 -7.69 -3.28
CA TYR A 133 -19.07 -8.37 -1.98
C TYR A 133 -20.25 -7.91 -1.10
N ALA A 134 -20.48 -6.61 -0.99
CA ALA A 134 -21.58 -6.06 -0.18
C ALA A 134 -22.96 -6.52 -0.70
N MET A 135 -23.14 -6.53 -2.02
CA MET A 135 -24.38 -7.00 -2.64
C MET A 135 -24.61 -8.51 -2.50
N LEU A 136 -23.52 -9.31 -2.54
CA LEU A 136 -23.59 -10.76 -2.28
C LEU A 136 -23.99 -11.04 -0.82
N GLN A 137 -23.36 -10.32 0.14
CA GLN A 137 -23.69 -10.49 1.57
C GLN A 137 -25.16 -10.21 1.89
N GLU A 138 -25.76 -9.25 1.19
CA GLU A 138 -27.18 -8.91 1.37
C GLU A 138 -28.12 -9.80 0.56
N GLY A 139 -27.61 -10.72 -0.26
CA GLY A 139 -28.41 -11.54 -1.16
C GLY A 139 -29.08 -10.76 -2.30
N SER A 140 -28.70 -9.50 -2.52
CA SER A 140 -29.25 -8.67 -3.60
C SER A 140 -28.62 -8.94 -4.97
N LEU A 141 -27.54 -9.75 -4.99
CA LEU A 141 -26.83 -10.20 -6.18
C LEU A 141 -26.40 -11.65 -6.00
N LEU A 142 -26.41 -12.41 -7.08
CA LEU A 142 -25.80 -13.75 -7.15
C LEU A 142 -24.74 -13.76 -8.26
N PRO A 143 -23.76 -14.67 -8.24
CA PRO A 143 -22.70 -14.73 -9.25
C PRO A 143 -23.19 -14.80 -10.69
N HIS A 144 -24.29 -15.50 -10.93
CA HIS A 144 -24.89 -15.68 -12.25
C HIS A 144 -26.03 -14.71 -12.55
N THR A 145 -26.30 -13.72 -11.67
CA THR A 145 -27.26 -12.66 -11.96
C THR A 145 -26.84 -11.93 -13.21
N LEU A 146 -27.72 -11.85 -14.20
CA LEU A 146 -27.47 -11.10 -15.43
C LEU A 146 -27.56 -9.60 -15.16
N LEU A 147 -26.51 -8.89 -15.52
CA LEU A 147 -26.42 -7.43 -15.46
C LEU A 147 -26.47 -6.84 -16.86
N PRO A 148 -27.16 -5.73 -17.07
CA PRO A 148 -27.16 -5.06 -18.37
C PRO A 148 -25.78 -4.49 -18.68
N ASP A 149 -25.33 -4.74 -19.91
CA ASP A 149 -24.13 -4.14 -20.51
C ASP A 149 -24.53 -3.51 -21.84
N ILE A 150 -25.31 -2.44 -21.76
CA ILE A 150 -25.85 -1.68 -22.87
C ILE A 150 -25.56 -0.18 -22.67
N PRO A 151 -25.52 0.64 -23.72
CA PRO A 151 -25.40 2.09 -23.59
C PRO A 151 -26.44 2.64 -22.61
N VAL A 152 -26.00 3.41 -21.62
CA VAL A 152 -26.89 4.02 -20.63
C VAL A 152 -26.59 5.51 -20.51
N ASN A 153 -27.64 6.29 -20.25
CA ASN A 153 -27.53 7.69 -19.84
C ASN A 153 -28.30 7.88 -18.52
N ILE A 154 -27.58 8.19 -17.49
CA ILE A 154 -28.13 8.36 -16.15
C ILE A 154 -27.97 9.83 -15.76
N ASN A 155 -28.99 10.65 -15.98
CA ASN A 155 -28.97 12.09 -15.70
C ASN A 155 -27.75 12.82 -16.32
N GLY A 156 -27.41 12.48 -17.56
CA GLY A 156 -26.28 13.08 -18.29
C GLY A 156 -24.95 12.33 -18.06
N PHE A 157 -24.88 11.38 -17.13
CA PHE A 157 -23.71 10.51 -16.95
C PHE A 157 -23.79 9.31 -17.90
N THR A 158 -22.85 9.22 -18.83
CA THR A 158 -22.80 8.19 -19.89
C THR A 158 -21.53 7.36 -19.77
N PRO A 159 -21.47 6.38 -18.84
CA PRO A 159 -20.30 5.52 -18.69
C PRO A 159 -20.10 4.65 -19.93
N GLN A 160 -18.84 4.36 -20.23
CA GLN A 160 -18.45 3.46 -21.32
C GLN A 160 -17.52 2.38 -20.79
N ASN A 161 -17.58 1.19 -21.40
CA ASN A 161 -16.58 0.16 -21.17
C ASN A 161 -15.25 0.57 -21.82
N PHE A 162 -14.13 0.06 -21.29
CA PHE A 162 -12.82 0.38 -21.85
C PHE A 162 -12.67 -0.08 -23.31
N SER A 163 -13.32 -1.20 -23.69
CA SER A 163 -13.34 -1.72 -25.05
C SER A 163 -14.25 -0.93 -26.00
N LEU A 164 -15.06 0.00 -25.48
CA LEU A 164 -16.13 0.69 -26.21
C LEU A 164 -17.19 -0.25 -26.81
N GLN A 165 -17.23 -1.51 -26.36
CA GLN A 165 -18.17 -2.54 -26.81
C GLN A 165 -19.18 -2.85 -25.71
N PHE A 166 -20.35 -3.37 -26.11
CA PHE A 166 -21.45 -3.74 -25.24
C PHE A 166 -21.92 -5.15 -25.61
N GLU A 167 -22.23 -5.97 -24.62
CA GLU A 167 -22.58 -7.37 -24.81
C GLU A 167 -24.05 -7.70 -24.50
N GLY A 168 -24.84 -6.66 -24.22
CA GLY A 168 -26.26 -6.81 -23.89
C GLY A 168 -26.48 -7.20 -22.43
N ALA A 169 -26.16 -8.42 -22.05
CA ALA A 169 -26.29 -8.92 -20.68
C ALA A 169 -25.13 -9.86 -20.35
N VAL A 170 -24.52 -9.66 -19.18
CA VAL A 170 -23.39 -10.46 -18.72
C VAL A 170 -23.61 -10.93 -17.27
N PRO A 171 -23.16 -12.15 -16.90
CA PRO A 171 -23.17 -12.59 -15.51
C PRO A 171 -22.36 -11.65 -14.60
N ALA A 172 -22.83 -11.41 -13.39
CA ALA A 172 -22.20 -10.49 -12.45
C ALA A 172 -20.74 -10.85 -12.12
N SER A 173 -20.44 -12.16 -12.00
CA SER A 173 -19.06 -12.64 -11.78
C SER A 173 -18.14 -12.33 -12.96
N GLU A 174 -18.64 -12.48 -14.19
CA GLU A 174 -17.89 -12.17 -15.40
C GLU A 174 -17.72 -10.66 -15.58
N ALA A 175 -18.77 -9.88 -15.32
CA ALA A 175 -18.71 -8.43 -15.33
C ALA A 175 -17.64 -7.89 -14.36
N LEU A 176 -17.50 -8.50 -13.17
CA LEU A 176 -16.47 -8.18 -12.20
C LEU A 176 -15.07 -8.59 -12.70
N ALA A 177 -14.91 -9.83 -13.15
CA ALA A 177 -13.62 -10.35 -13.62
C ALA A 177 -13.03 -9.52 -14.77
N ARG A 178 -13.89 -9.02 -15.65
CA ARG A 178 -13.53 -8.18 -16.79
C ARG A 178 -13.56 -6.68 -16.46
N SER A 179 -13.92 -6.35 -15.23
CA SER A 179 -14.00 -4.97 -14.76
C SER A 179 -14.88 -4.06 -15.63
N LEU A 180 -16.02 -4.57 -16.13
CA LEU A 180 -16.94 -3.79 -16.95
C LEU A 180 -17.49 -2.59 -16.18
N ASN A 181 -17.54 -1.45 -16.85
CA ASN A 181 -17.96 -0.19 -16.23
C ASN A 181 -19.48 -0.07 -16.10
N ILE A 182 -20.21 -0.42 -17.13
CA ILE A 182 -21.67 -0.26 -17.16
C ILE A 182 -22.36 -1.17 -16.14
N PRO A 183 -22.05 -2.48 -16.07
CA PRO A 183 -22.58 -3.32 -15.02
C PRO A 183 -22.25 -2.82 -13.62
N ALA A 184 -21.01 -2.31 -13.39
CA ALA A 184 -20.61 -1.77 -12.09
C ALA A 184 -21.41 -0.52 -11.70
N VAL A 185 -21.63 0.40 -12.63
CA VAL A 185 -22.47 1.59 -12.43
C VAL A 185 -23.91 1.19 -12.13
N THR A 186 -24.46 0.23 -12.87
CA THR A 186 -25.81 -0.29 -12.64
C THR A 186 -25.94 -0.95 -11.27
N MET A 187 -24.95 -1.72 -10.86
CA MET A 187 -24.89 -2.29 -9.49
C MET A 187 -24.90 -1.17 -8.46
N LEU A 188 -24.05 -0.15 -8.60
CA LEU A 188 -23.98 0.97 -7.66
C LEU A 188 -25.30 1.75 -7.62
N GLN A 189 -25.93 1.98 -8.74
CA GLN A 189 -27.24 2.63 -8.80
C GLN A 189 -28.31 1.85 -8.04
N ARG A 190 -28.34 0.52 -8.17
CA ARG A 190 -29.28 -0.36 -7.45
C ARG A 190 -28.97 -0.45 -5.97
N TYR A 191 -27.70 -0.55 -5.62
CA TYR A 191 -27.26 -0.63 -4.21
C TYR A 191 -27.44 0.69 -3.46
N GLY A 192 -27.27 1.79 -4.16
CA GLY A 192 -27.36 3.16 -3.65
C GLY A 192 -25.99 3.73 -3.26
N VAL A 193 -25.67 4.88 -3.88
CA VAL A 193 -24.39 5.58 -3.62
C VAL A 193 -24.19 5.92 -2.15
N PRO A 194 -25.19 6.45 -1.38
CA PRO A 194 -25.01 6.76 0.03
C PRO A 194 -24.69 5.51 0.87
N LYS A 195 -25.34 4.38 0.55
CA LYS A 195 -25.13 3.11 1.26
C LYS A 195 -23.73 2.58 1.02
N PHE A 196 -23.28 2.57 -0.24
CA PHE A 196 -21.94 2.14 -0.60
C PHE A 196 -20.87 3.05 -0.01
N HIS A 197 -21.08 4.36 -0.04
CA HIS A 197 -20.20 5.33 0.59
C HIS A 197 -20.02 5.06 2.10
N THR A 198 -21.12 4.80 2.81
CA THR A 198 -21.09 4.44 4.24
C THR A 198 -20.30 3.14 4.45
N PHE A 199 -20.56 2.13 3.64
CA PHE A 199 -19.84 0.85 3.71
C PHE A 199 -18.33 1.03 3.50
N LEU A 200 -17.89 1.79 2.49
CA LEU A 200 -16.46 2.06 2.24
C LEU A 200 -15.78 2.73 3.43
N ARG A 201 -16.45 3.65 4.10
CA ARG A 201 -15.93 4.29 5.30
C ARG A 201 -15.85 3.33 6.49
N GLN A 202 -16.81 2.44 6.64
CA GLN A 202 -16.82 1.41 7.69
C GLN A 202 -15.67 0.40 7.54
N ILE A 203 -15.30 0.05 6.30
CA ILE A 203 -14.14 -0.82 6.03
C ILE A 203 -12.80 -0.06 6.02
N GLY A 204 -12.77 1.22 6.40
CA GLY A 204 -11.54 1.95 6.69
C GLY A 204 -11.01 2.86 5.58
N LEU A 205 -11.75 3.11 4.49
CA LEU A 205 -11.34 4.07 3.45
C LEU A 205 -11.56 5.51 3.94
N LYS A 206 -10.63 6.02 4.73
CA LYS A 206 -10.74 7.29 5.47
C LYS A 206 -10.74 8.53 4.56
N THR A 207 -10.10 8.45 3.41
CA THR A 207 -9.99 9.55 2.44
C THR A 207 -11.29 9.82 1.70
N ILE A 208 -12.25 8.87 1.69
CA ILE A 208 -13.59 9.05 1.13
C ILE A 208 -14.46 9.80 2.17
N ASN A 209 -14.14 11.06 2.41
CA ASN A 209 -14.69 11.87 3.50
C ASN A 209 -15.68 12.96 3.09
N ARG A 210 -15.87 13.19 1.77
CA ARG A 210 -16.86 14.12 1.26
C ARG A 210 -18.25 13.47 1.22
N PRO A 211 -19.34 14.24 1.16
CA PRO A 211 -20.70 13.68 1.06
C PRO A 211 -20.84 12.74 -0.13
N ALA A 212 -21.68 11.72 -0.01
CA ALA A 212 -21.92 10.74 -1.07
C ALA A 212 -22.37 11.38 -2.40
N SER A 213 -23.13 12.47 -2.33
CA SER A 213 -23.58 13.26 -3.50
C SER A 213 -22.43 13.87 -4.29
N HIS A 214 -21.28 14.14 -3.64
CA HIS A 214 -20.09 14.65 -4.32
C HIS A 214 -19.49 13.64 -5.29
N TYR A 215 -19.50 12.37 -4.91
CA TYR A 215 -18.93 11.29 -5.73
C TYR A 215 -19.92 10.78 -6.79
N GLY A 216 -21.20 10.70 -6.44
CA GLY A 216 -22.21 10.14 -7.33
C GLY A 216 -21.83 8.74 -7.83
N LEU A 217 -22.26 8.40 -9.05
CA LEU A 217 -21.96 7.12 -9.69
C LEU A 217 -20.49 6.98 -10.13
N SER A 218 -19.74 8.09 -10.23
CA SER A 218 -18.31 8.06 -10.52
C SER A 218 -17.47 7.39 -9.42
N LEU A 219 -18.02 7.26 -8.20
CA LEU A 219 -17.40 6.58 -7.07
C LEU A 219 -16.84 5.19 -7.46
N ILE A 220 -17.57 4.43 -8.27
CA ILE A 220 -17.17 3.06 -8.64
C ILE A 220 -16.18 3.02 -9.83
N LEU A 221 -15.92 4.14 -10.47
CA LEU A 221 -15.05 4.27 -11.63
C LEU A 221 -13.79 5.11 -11.35
N GLY A 222 -13.49 5.39 -10.09
CA GLY A 222 -12.31 6.16 -9.71
C GLY A 222 -12.57 7.63 -9.39
N GLY A 223 -13.82 8.03 -9.20
CA GLY A 223 -14.19 9.38 -8.76
C GLY A 223 -13.84 9.67 -7.29
N ALA A 224 -13.26 8.71 -6.59
CA ALA A 224 -12.72 8.85 -5.24
C ALA A 224 -11.22 8.60 -5.21
N GLU A 225 -10.56 9.12 -4.17
CA GLU A 225 -9.16 8.86 -3.87
C GLU A 225 -9.03 8.05 -2.59
N ALA A 226 -8.08 7.12 -2.57
CA ALA A 226 -7.72 6.36 -1.38
C ALA A 226 -6.20 6.17 -1.31
N THR A 227 -5.69 5.94 -0.10
CA THR A 227 -4.29 5.54 0.09
C THR A 227 -4.13 4.06 -0.19
N LEU A 228 -2.94 3.65 -0.65
CA LEU A 228 -2.65 2.22 -0.80
C LEU A 228 -2.76 1.50 0.55
N TRP A 229 -2.40 2.17 1.64
CA TRP A 229 -2.59 1.69 3.00
C TRP A 229 -4.05 1.31 3.29
N ASP A 230 -4.97 2.25 3.11
CA ASP A 230 -6.39 2.02 3.41
C ASP A 230 -7.01 0.94 2.51
N VAL A 231 -6.67 0.96 1.22
CA VAL A 231 -7.16 -0.04 0.25
C VAL A 231 -6.66 -1.45 0.60
N THR A 232 -5.36 -1.60 0.90
CA THR A 232 -4.79 -2.92 1.24
C THR A 232 -5.40 -3.46 2.53
N ASN A 233 -5.61 -2.60 3.53
CA ASN A 233 -6.31 -2.97 4.76
C ASN A 233 -7.76 -3.39 4.52
N ALA A 234 -8.50 -2.68 3.65
CA ALA A 234 -9.87 -3.05 3.31
C ALA A 234 -9.93 -4.42 2.61
N TYR A 235 -8.99 -4.73 1.71
CA TYR A 235 -8.89 -6.07 1.11
C TYR A 235 -8.50 -7.13 2.14
N ALA A 236 -7.57 -6.83 3.06
CA ALA A 236 -7.23 -7.74 4.15
C ALA A 236 -8.44 -8.01 5.05
N TYR A 237 -9.23 -6.98 5.40
CA TYR A 237 -10.49 -7.11 6.13
C TYR A 237 -11.46 -8.06 5.41
N MET A 238 -11.68 -7.86 4.11
CA MET A 238 -12.56 -8.73 3.31
C MET A 238 -12.05 -10.18 3.28
N GLY A 239 -10.73 -10.38 3.06
CA GLY A 239 -10.12 -11.70 3.09
C GLY A 239 -10.26 -12.41 4.45
N ARG A 240 -10.05 -11.67 5.54
CA ARG A 240 -10.24 -12.20 6.91
C ARG A 240 -11.70 -12.58 7.17
N SER A 241 -12.65 -11.76 6.72
CA SER A 241 -14.07 -12.06 6.82
C SER A 241 -14.44 -13.36 6.09
N LEU A 242 -13.93 -13.55 4.87
CA LEU A 242 -14.15 -14.75 4.08
C LEU A 242 -13.53 -16.02 4.73
N LEU A 243 -12.41 -15.87 5.41
CA LEU A 243 -11.74 -16.93 6.15
C LEU A 243 -12.26 -17.10 7.58
N GLN A 244 -13.26 -16.35 7.99
CA GLN A 244 -13.85 -16.34 9.34
C GLN A 244 -12.80 -16.08 10.44
N LEU A 245 -11.78 -15.26 10.13
CA LEU A 245 -10.76 -14.85 11.08
C LEU A 245 -11.24 -13.64 11.90
N PRO A 246 -10.79 -13.50 13.17
CA PRO A 246 -11.10 -12.34 13.99
C PRO A 246 -10.66 -11.05 13.30
N GLN A 247 -11.48 -10.01 13.37
CA GLN A 247 -11.10 -8.69 12.88
C GLN A 247 -10.24 -8.00 13.95
N THR A 248 -9.00 -7.69 13.59
CA THR A 248 -8.02 -7.00 14.43
C THR A 248 -7.51 -5.78 13.69
N GLU A 249 -6.92 -4.84 14.40
CA GLU A 249 -6.19 -3.74 13.76
C GLU A 249 -4.93 -4.25 13.06
N CYS A 250 -4.64 -3.71 11.89
CA CYS A 250 -3.42 -4.07 11.16
C CYS A 250 -2.19 -3.49 11.85
N SER A 251 -1.23 -4.34 12.15
CA SER A 251 0.00 -3.95 12.83
C SER A 251 1.17 -3.83 11.85
N LEU A 252 1.96 -2.78 12.01
CA LEU A 252 3.23 -2.54 11.34
C LEU A 252 4.42 -2.64 12.32
N LEU A 253 4.12 -2.55 13.61
CA LEU A 253 5.07 -2.69 14.71
C LEU A 253 4.74 -3.94 15.52
N LEU A 254 5.76 -4.66 15.91
CA LEU A 254 5.67 -5.56 17.05
C LEU A 254 5.52 -4.68 18.30
N ALA A 255 4.69 -5.11 19.25
CA ALA A 255 4.38 -4.32 20.45
C ALA A 255 5.66 -3.67 21.01
N ASP A 256 5.54 -2.43 21.46
CA ASP A 256 6.67 -1.69 22.00
C ASP A 256 7.43 -2.56 23.00
N ALA A 257 8.68 -2.91 22.66
CA ALA A 257 9.62 -3.26 23.69
C ALA A 257 9.86 -1.95 24.48
N GLU A 258 8.97 -1.64 25.42
CA GLU A 258 9.28 -0.68 26.45
C GLU A 258 10.56 -1.21 27.09
N GLY A 259 11.66 -0.51 26.78
CA GLY A 259 12.95 -0.85 27.34
C GLY A 259 12.88 -0.76 28.85
N SER A 260 13.11 -1.90 29.48
CA SER A 260 13.60 -1.98 30.86
C SER A 260 14.93 -1.25 30.97
#